data_2277370416f2d486edba570d74236ebc
#
_entry.id   2277370416f2d486edba570d74236ebc
#
_cell.length_a   1.000
_cell.length_b   1.000
_cell.length_c   1.000
_cell.angle_alpha   90.00
_cell.angle_beta   90.00
_cell.angle_gamma   90.00
#
_symmetry.space_group_name_H-M   'P 1'
#
loop_
_entity.id
_entity.type
_entity.pdbx_description
1 polymer ?
#
loop_
_entity_poly.entity_id
_entity_poly.type
_entity_poly.pdbx_seq_one_letter_code
_entity_poly.pdbx_strand_id
1 'polypeptide(L)'
;ALLPDERALWTYDTGSKAFEVVAGDASAPYAPNMRALPAGTKIGFAEGWAAIPFSYAINKRLYELADQLGFEVVYCDNAFKADQAISCAELIVQQGADVVIESNWQSGAAAAVMNIFDEAGIPVMSVDVVHPNAIFLGADNYASGLVGGQAAAEHAKALGRCDDVSVLVGINPGEGDAANERLSGFVDGVQTVCGALPKDRISDELIDAGTTDQALTIMTDWLTAHPSAGYVLATAIDDPRGFGMSNALAQAGRDGVAVGIGCDDIGVAATRTPVEENNFLGCVAYFPEKYPDYAVSIAADILEGGSVPQEVHLDHVFLSAASIDDVYPAE
;
A
#
# COMPACT_ATOMS: atom_id res chain seq x y z
N ALA A 1 10.80 15.46 9.68
CA ALA A 1 11.05 14.08 9.27
C ALA A 1 12.04 13.49 10.27
N LEU A 2 11.65 12.47 11.03
CA LEU A 2 12.55 11.71 11.88
C LEU A 2 13.46 10.88 10.97
N LEU A 3 14.74 10.75 11.35
CA LEU A 3 15.68 9.93 10.61
C LEU A 3 15.26 8.45 10.70
N PRO A 4 15.55 7.61 9.69
CA PRO A 4 15.10 6.22 9.61
C PRO A 4 15.46 5.33 10.80
N ASP A 5 16.41 5.73 11.63
CA ASP A 5 16.92 4.96 12.78
C ASP A 5 16.24 5.31 14.13
N GLU A 6 15.31 6.28 14.14
CA GLU A 6 14.62 6.70 15.36
C GLU A 6 13.13 6.32 15.30
N ARG A 7 12.83 5.03 15.37
CA ARG A 7 11.46 4.56 15.59
C ARG A 7 11.03 4.97 16.98
N ALA A 8 10.09 5.95 17.05
CA ALA A 8 9.56 6.43 18.30
C ALA A 8 8.33 5.62 18.73
N LEU A 9 8.18 5.41 20.04
CA LEU A 9 6.89 5.04 20.65
C LEU A 9 6.13 6.31 20.99
N TRP A 10 4.84 6.32 20.70
CA TRP A 10 3.93 7.41 20.94
C TRP A 10 2.81 6.99 21.88
N THR A 11 2.44 7.86 22.80
CA THR A 11 1.22 7.73 23.62
C THR A 11 0.33 8.93 23.35
N TYR A 12 -0.99 8.74 23.38
CA TYR A 12 -1.93 9.84 23.22
C TYR A 12 -2.25 10.43 24.59
N ASP A 13 -1.91 11.71 24.78
CA ASP A 13 -2.26 12.45 25.99
C ASP A 13 -3.60 13.18 25.80
N THR A 14 -4.59 12.79 26.59
CA THR A 14 -5.94 13.36 26.52
C THR A 14 -6.03 14.79 27.06
N GLY A 15 -5.05 15.23 27.83
CA GLY A 15 -4.99 16.58 28.36
C GLY A 15 -4.46 17.59 27.34
N SER A 16 -3.37 17.25 26.65
CA SER A 16 -2.81 18.04 25.54
C SER A 16 -3.53 17.78 24.21
N LYS A 17 -4.31 16.69 24.13
CA LYS A 17 -4.98 16.20 22.90
C LYS A 17 -4.00 15.95 21.76
N ALA A 18 -2.88 15.37 22.06
CA ALA A 18 -1.81 15.10 21.09
C ALA A 18 -1.05 13.83 21.41
N PHE A 19 -0.42 13.29 20.40
CA PHE A 19 0.57 12.23 20.59
C PHE A 19 1.86 12.82 21.16
N GLU A 20 2.41 12.15 22.18
CA GLU A 20 3.68 12.48 22.81
C GLU A 20 4.66 11.32 22.65
N VAL A 21 5.92 11.67 22.35
CA VAL A 21 6.99 10.68 22.26
C VAL A 21 7.33 10.16 23.65
N VAL A 22 7.33 8.85 23.81
CA VAL A 22 7.70 8.18 25.05
C VAL A 22 8.93 7.29 24.87
N ALA A 23 9.65 7.06 25.95
CA ALA A 23 10.81 6.17 25.94
C ALA A 23 10.37 4.72 25.68
N GLY A 24 11.02 4.07 24.73
CA GLY A 24 10.75 2.67 24.39
C GLY A 24 11.51 2.27 23.13
N ASP A 25 11.48 0.98 22.83
CA ASP A 25 12.09 0.41 21.62
C ASP A 25 10.98 -0.01 20.65
N ALA A 26 10.83 0.75 19.57
CA ALA A 26 9.90 0.47 18.48
C ALA A 26 10.55 -0.34 17.34
N SER A 27 11.71 -0.95 17.56
CA SER A 27 12.42 -1.74 16.54
C SER A 27 11.75 -3.08 16.23
N ALA A 28 10.98 -3.63 17.18
CA ALA A 28 10.21 -4.84 16.94
C ALA A 28 8.95 -4.55 16.13
N PRO A 29 8.59 -5.41 15.17
CA PRO A 29 7.32 -5.29 14.46
C PRO A 29 6.14 -5.25 15.43
N TYR A 30 5.20 -4.34 15.18
CA TYR A 30 3.96 -4.31 15.95
C TYR A 30 3.14 -5.57 15.66
N ALA A 31 2.79 -6.32 16.71
CA ALA A 31 1.96 -7.51 16.60
C ALA A 31 0.52 -7.18 17.06
N PRO A 32 -0.50 -7.33 16.20
CA PRO A 32 -1.86 -7.04 16.58
C PRO A 32 -2.31 -7.95 17.73
N ASN A 33 -2.91 -7.32 18.74
CA ASN A 33 -3.48 -7.98 19.90
C ASN A 33 -4.96 -7.57 20.03
N MET A 34 -5.79 -8.19 19.21
CA MET A 34 -7.22 -7.89 19.18
C MET A 34 -7.89 -8.26 20.49
N ARG A 35 -8.58 -7.29 21.06
CA ARG A 35 -9.35 -7.42 22.30
C ARG A 35 -10.54 -6.48 22.30
N ALA A 36 -11.51 -6.73 23.21
CA ALA A 36 -12.65 -5.85 23.36
C ALA A 36 -12.19 -4.42 23.71
N LEU A 37 -12.76 -3.45 23.04
CA LEU A 37 -12.56 -2.03 23.32
C LEU A 37 -13.40 -1.60 24.55
N PRO A 38 -13.11 -0.44 25.16
CA PRO A 38 -13.98 0.12 26.18
C PRO A 38 -15.44 0.17 25.73
N ALA A 39 -16.38 -0.11 26.63
CA ALA A 39 -17.79 -0.20 26.27
C ALA A 39 -18.32 1.11 25.69
N GLY A 40 -18.98 1.04 24.53
CA GLY A 40 -19.54 2.19 23.84
C GLY A 40 -18.55 2.90 22.92
N THR A 41 -17.34 2.35 22.72
CA THR A 41 -16.36 2.91 21.78
C THR A 41 -16.92 3.05 20.37
N LYS A 42 -16.64 4.19 19.77
CA LYS A 42 -16.91 4.49 18.36
C LYS A 42 -15.61 4.69 17.60
N ILE A 43 -15.39 3.86 16.58
CA ILE A 43 -14.29 4.04 15.65
C ILE A 43 -14.81 4.80 14.42
N GLY A 44 -14.25 5.99 14.16
CA GLY A 44 -14.46 6.68 12.88
C GLY A 44 -13.71 5.95 11.78
N PHE A 45 -14.36 5.67 10.66
CA PHE A 45 -13.71 5.13 9.47
C PHE A 45 -13.99 6.02 8.26
N ALA A 46 -13.02 6.85 7.91
CA ALA A 46 -13.00 7.63 6.69
C ALA A 46 -12.32 6.80 5.60
N GLU A 47 -13.13 6.09 4.83
CA GLU A 47 -12.66 5.18 3.78
C GLU A 47 -12.14 5.95 2.57
N GLY A 48 -11.03 5.50 1.97
CA GLY A 48 -10.39 6.19 0.85
C GLY A 48 -11.25 6.24 -0.40
N TRP A 49 -11.76 5.10 -0.81
CA TRP A 49 -12.67 4.96 -1.95
C TRP A 49 -13.37 3.58 -1.92
N ALA A 50 -14.64 3.57 -1.55
CA ALA A 50 -15.44 2.35 -1.41
C ALA A 50 -15.59 1.51 -2.69
N ALA A 51 -15.33 2.10 -3.87
CA ALA A 51 -15.51 1.42 -5.15
C ALA A 51 -14.37 0.45 -5.53
N ILE A 52 -13.26 0.43 -4.78
CA ILE A 52 -12.13 -0.44 -5.10
C ILE A 52 -12.04 -1.67 -4.18
N PRO A 53 -11.57 -2.82 -4.69
CA PRO A 53 -11.48 -4.08 -3.92
C PRO A 53 -10.63 -3.96 -2.65
N PHE A 54 -9.54 -3.21 -2.69
CA PHE A 54 -8.68 -2.95 -1.54
C PHE A 54 -9.45 -2.35 -0.36
N SER A 55 -10.19 -1.27 -0.59
CA SER A 55 -11.04 -0.63 0.42
C SER A 55 -12.15 -1.55 0.90
N TYR A 56 -12.78 -2.30 0.00
CA TYR A 56 -13.83 -3.25 0.35
C TYR A 56 -13.33 -4.33 1.33
N ALA A 57 -12.12 -4.85 1.14
CA ALA A 57 -11.55 -5.84 2.05
C ALA A 57 -11.32 -5.28 3.46
N ILE A 58 -10.80 -4.04 3.57
CA ILE A 58 -10.66 -3.33 4.85
C ILE A 58 -12.03 -3.13 5.50
N ASN A 59 -12.99 -2.58 4.76
CA ASN A 59 -14.34 -2.29 5.23
C ASN A 59 -15.02 -3.55 5.78
N LYS A 60 -15.06 -4.62 4.99
CA LYS A 60 -15.65 -5.90 5.37
C LYS A 60 -15.07 -6.41 6.69
N ARG A 61 -13.75 -6.46 6.80
CA ARG A 61 -13.09 -6.96 8.01
C ARG A 61 -13.34 -6.09 9.22
N LEU A 62 -13.36 -4.76 9.05
CA LEU A 62 -13.64 -3.83 10.15
C LEU A 62 -15.04 -4.05 10.74
N TYR A 63 -16.07 -4.25 9.90
CA TYR A 63 -17.41 -4.55 10.37
C TYR A 63 -17.52 -5.92 11.03
N GLU A 64 -16.82 -6.94 10.54
CA GLU A 64 -16.72 -8.25 11.22
C GLU A 64 -16.14 -8.09 12.63
N LEU A 65 -15.09 -7.27 12.80
CA LEU A 65 -14.50 -6.98 14.11
C LEU A 65 -15.44 -6.17 14.99
N ALA A 66 -16.18 -5.21 14.44
CA ALA A 66 -17.17 -4.44 15.18
C ALA A 66 -18.24 -5.34 15.79
N ASP A 67 -18.77 -6.30 15.01
CA ASP A 67 -19.73 -7.28 15.51
C ASP A 67 -19.13 -8.22 16.57
N GLN A 68 -17.87 -8.64 16.39
CA GLN A 68 -17.19 -9.57 17.29
C GLN A 68 -16.78 -8.92 18.61
N LEU A 69 -16.30 -7.68 18.57
CA LEU A 69 -15.70 -6.97 19.71
C LEU A 69 -16.61 -5.93 20.37
N GLY A 70 -17.76 -5.62 19.72
CA GLY A 70 -18.81 -4.80 20.30
C GLY A 70 -18.54 -3.28 20.26
N PHE A 71 -17.90 -2.76 19.21
CA PHE A 71 -17.74 -1.32 18.99
C PHE A 71 -18.62 -0.83 17.83
N GLU A 72 -18.87 0.48 17.77
CA GLU A 72 -19.62 1.12 16.69
C GLU A 72 -18.67 1.68 15.63
N VAL A 73 -19.01 1.56 14.34
CA VAL A 73 -18.29 2.18 13.23
C VAL A 73 -19.03 3.42 12.76
N VAL A 74 -18.39 4.58 12.83
CA VAL A 74 -18.87 5.84 12.22
C VAL A 74 -18.23 5.97 10.85
N TYR A 75 -18.99 5.64 9.82
CA TYR A 75 -18.49 5.49 8.46
C TYR A 75 -18.71 6.72 7.58
N CYS A 76 -17.70 7.05 6.75
CA CYS A 76 -17.79 7.99 5.64
C CYS A 76 -16.85 7.61 4.50
N ASP A 77 -17.31 7.68 3.24
CA ASP A 77 -16.47 7.44 2.05
C ASP A 77 -15.90 8.77 1.54
N ASN A 78 -14.59 8.90 1.52
CA ASN A 78 -13.86 10.04 0.96
C ASN A 78 -13.99 10.13 -0.56
N ALA A 79 -14.44 9.05 -1.22
CA ALA A 79 -14.67 8.96 -2.66
C ALA A 79 -13.46 9.42 -3.50
N PHE A 80 -12.26 9.27 -2.98
CA PHE A 80 -11.00 9.74 -3.57
C PHE A 80 -10.97 11.25 -3.87
N LYS A 81 -11.62 12.07 -3.00
CA LYS A 81 -11.73 13.52 -3.16
C LYS A 81 -11.32 14.28 -1.90
N ALA A 82 -10.50 15.31 -2.08
CA ALA A 82 -9.99 16.13 -0.98
C ALA A 82 -11.10 16.86 -0.19
N ASP A 83 -12.09 17.43 -0.88
CA ASP A 83 -13.23 18.11 -0.27
C ASP A 83 -14.17 17.16 0.48
N GLN A 84 -14.32 15.96 -0.03
CA GLN A 84 -15.10 14.91 0.62
C GLN A 84 -14.40 14.40 1.88
N ALA A 85 -13.07 14.24 1.86
CA ALA A 85 -12.31 13.84 3.04
C ALA A 85 -12.47 14.86 4.20
N ILE A 86 -12.46 16.16 3.90
CA ILE A 86 -12.74 17.22 4.88
C ILE A 86 -14.15 17.07 5.46
N SER A 87 -15.16 16.86 4.59
CA SER A 87 -16.56 16.67 5.02
C SER A 87 -16.73 15.39 5.86
N CYS A 88 -16.00 14.32 5.53
CA CYS A 88 -15.98 13.09 6.31
C CYS A 88 -15.38 13.31 7.71
N ALA A 89 -14.29 14.05 7.82
CA ALA A 89 -13.69 14.38 9.11
C ALA A 89 -14.68 15.15 10.00
N GLU A 90 -15.36 16.17 9.47
CA GLU A 90 -16.39 16.94 10.19
C GLU A 90 -17.55 16.03 10.65
N LEU A 91 -18.03 15.12 9.78
CA LEU A 91 -19.09 14.17 10.12
C LEU A 91 -18.68 13.23 11.25
N ILE A 92 -17.47 12.65 11.17
CA ILE A 92 -16.94 11.70 12.15
C ILE A 92 -16.80 12.37 13.53
N VAL A 93 -16.29 13.61 13.57
CA VAL A 93 -16.23 14.42 14.81
C VAL A 93 -17.63 14.67 15.35
N GLN A 94 -18.59 15.08 14.51
CA GLN A 94 -19.97 15.34 14.92
C GLN A 94 -20.67 14.09 15.51
N GLN A 95 -20.35 12.91 15.02
CA GLN A 95 -20.91 11.64 15.48
C GLN A 95 -20.20 11.13 16.76
N GLY A 96 -19.14 11.78 17.21
CA GLY A 96 -18.44 11.51 18.46
C GLY A 96 -17.61 10.23 18.41
N ALA A 97 -16.79 10.06 17.39
CA ALA A 97 -15.79 9.01 17.34
C ALA A 97 -14.73 9.21 18.44
N ASP A 98 -14.26 8.12 19.04
CA ASP A 98 -13.22 8.11 20.07
C ASP A 98 -11.81 7.99 19.46
N VAL A 99 -11.70 7.37 18.29
CA VAL A 99 -10.47 7.16 17.50
C VAL A 99 -10.84 7.04 16.04
N VAL A 100 -9.94 7.41 15.14
CA VAL A 100 -10.22 7.41 13.69
C VAL A 100 -9.22 6.58 12.91
N ILE A 101 -9.73 5.80 11.94
CA ILE A 101 -8.99 5.19 10.83
C ILE A 101 -9.24 6.09 9.61
N GLU A 102 -8.20 6.80 9.15
CA GLU A 102 -8.28 7.79 8.07
C GLU A 102 -7.53 7.29 6.85
N SER A 103 -8.25 7.02 5.76
CA SER A 103 -7.69 6.55 4.50
C SER A 103 -7.77 7.63 3.42
N ASN A 104 -7.47 8.88 3.74
CA ASN A 104 -7.40 9.94 2.75
C ASN A 104 -6.12 9.83 1.91
N TRP A 105 -6.25 9.39 0.68
CA TRP A 105 -5.13 9.26 -0.26
C TRP A 105 -4.83 10.54 -1.05
N GLN A 106 -5.56 11.62 -0.79
CA GLN A 106 -5.29 12.96 -1.32
C GLN A 106 -4.38 13.72 -0.35
N SER A 107 -3.06 13.54 -0.48
CA SER A 107 -2.06 14.11 0.44
C SER A 107 -2.20 15.62 0.65
N GLY A 108 -2.69 16.35 -0.35
CA GLY A 108 -2.96 17.78 -0.26
C GLY A 108 -4.07 18.16 0.74
N ALA A 109 -4.95 17.25 1.12
CA ALA A 109 -6.00 17.46 2.12
C ALA A 109 -5.58 17.05 3.54
N ALA A 110 -4.49 16.29 3.69
CA ALA A 110 -4.09 15.68 4.96
C ALA A 110 -4.02 16.69 6.12
N ALA A 111 -3.39 17.84 5.91
CA ALA A 111 -3.28 18.86 6.95
C ALA A 111 -4.64 19.44 7.37
N ALA A 112 -5.56 19.65 6.43
CA ALA A 112 -6.90 20.18 6.72
C ALA A 112 -7.75 19.15 7.48
N VAL A 113 -7.70 17.90 7.08
CA VAL A 113 -8.37 16.78 7.75
C VAL A 113 -7.86 16.61 9.18
N MET A 114 -6.53 16.60 9.35
CA MET A 114 -5.92 16.46 10.69
C MET A 114 -6.22 17.62 11.63
N ASN A 115 -6.27 18.86 11.13
CA ASN A 115 -6.67 20.00 11.97
C ASN A 115 -8.06 19.81 12.59
N ILE A 116 -9.01 19.21 11.87
CA ILE A 116 -10.36 18.95 12.37
C ILE A 116 -10.31 17.93 13.52
N PHE A 117 -9.58 16.84 13.38
CA PHE A 117 -9.45 15.83 14.42
C PHE A 117 -8.63 16.32 15.62
N ASP A 118 -7.54 17.06 15.39
CA ASP A 118 -6.69 17.65 16.44
C ASP A 118 -7.49 18.64 17.31
N GLU A 119 -8.27 19.54 16.69
CA GLU A 119 -9.14 20.46 17.43
C GLU A 119 -10.19 19.72 18.28
N ALA A 120 -10.74 18.64 17.75
CA ALA A 120 -11.68 17.78 18.48
C ALA A 120 -10.99 16.95 19.57
N GLY A 121 -9.69 16.72 19.47
CA GLY A 121 -8.92 15.87 20.37
C GLY A 121 -9.16 14.40 20.14
N ILE A 122 -9.27 13.99 18.90
CA ILE A 122 -9.52 12.60 18.48
C ILE A 122 -8.24 12.05 17.87
N PRO A 123 -7.64 10.97 18.42
CA PRO A 123 -6.46 10.34 17.86
C PRO A 123 -6.76 9.67 16.52
N VAL A 124 -5.80 9.75 15.59
CA VAL A 124 -5.94 9.27 14.21
C VAL A 124 -4.86 8.25 13.87
N MET A 125 -5.26 7.19 13.19
CA MET A 125 -4.40 6.30 12.42
C MET A 125 -4.59 6.63 10.95
N SER A 126 -3.53 7.04 10.25
CA SER A 126 -3.56 7.29 8.80
C SER A 126 -3.17 6.02 8.04
N VAL A 127 -3.96 5.66 7.05
CA VAL A 127 -3.75 4.42 6.27
C VAL A 127 -3.07 4.72 4.94
N ASP A 128 -1.91 4.11 4.71
CA ASP A 128 -1.07 4.16 3.49
C ASP A 128 -0.56 5.55 3.07
N VAL A 129 -1.07 6.62 3.62
CA VAL A 129 -0.58 7.99 3.38
C VAL A 129 -0.27 8.66 4.72
N VAL A 130 0.96 9.14 4.88
CA VAL A 130 1.39 9.81 6.10
C VAL A 130 0.61 11.10 6.31
N HIS A 131 -0.04 11.22 7.47
CA HIS A 131 -0.70 12.44 7.92
C HIS A 131 0.06 13.04 9.11
N PRO A 132 0.12 14.38 9.24
CA PRO A 132 0.74 14.99 10.39
C PRO A 132 -0.02 14.60 11.68
N ASN A 133 0.69 14.36 12.78
CA ASN A 133 0.12 13.99 14.09
C ASN A 133 -0.76 12.71 14.12
N ALA A 134 -0.56 11.79 13.16
CA ALA A 134 -1.25 10.52 13.12
C ALA A 134 -0.26 9.36 13.29
N ILE A 135 -0.73 8.24 13.84
CA ILE A 135 -0.02 6.97 13.73
C ILE A 135 -0.15 6.50 12.28
N PHE A 136 0.96 6.20 11.62
CA PHE A 136 0.93 5.59 10.30
C PHE A 136 0.65 4.09 10.43
N LEU A 137 -0.31 3.60 9.67
CA LEU A 137 -0.60 2.17 9.50
C LEU A 137 -0.65 1.86 8.01
N GLY A 138 0.24 1.03 7.52
CA GLY A 138 0.19 0.75 6.09
C GLY A 138 1.35 -0.07 5.57
N ALA A 139 1.48 -0.03 4.26
CA ALA A 139 2.56 -0.67 3.54
C ALA A 139 3.91 0.02 3.80
N ASP A 140 4.98 -0.77 3.95
CA ASP A 140 6.32 -0.29 3.66
C ASP A 140 6.50 -0.29 2.14
N ASN A 141 6.21 0.85 1.53
CA ASN A 141 6.16 0.98 0.08
C ASN A 141 7.49 0.66 -0.59
N TYR A 142 8.61 1.10 0.01
CA TYR A 142 9.93 0.78 -0.51
C TYR A 142 10.23 -0.72 -0.39
N ALA A 143 9.95 -1.33 0.78
CA ALA A 143 10.18 -2.77 0.99
C ALA A 143 9.31 -3.62 0.07
N SER A 144 8.06 -3.22 -0.20
CA SER A 144 7.19 -3.92 -1.14
C SER A 144 7.76 -3.93 -2.56
N GLY A 145 8.23 -2.77 -3.02
CA GLY A 145 8.94 -2.68 -4.30
C GLY A 145 10.20 -3.54 -4.34
N LEU A 146 11.01 -3.49 -3.27
CA LEU A 146 12.24 -4.30 -3.15
C LEU A 146 11.95 -5.79 -3.30
N VAL A 147 10.93 -6.30 -2.63
CA VAL A 147 10.49 -7.70 -2.73
C VAL A 147 10.06 -8.05 -4.16
N GLY A 148 9.27 -7.20 -4.81
CA GLY A 148 8.85 -7.39 -6.19
C GLY A 148 10.01 -7.39 -7.18
N GLY A 149 10.95 -6.43 -7.02
CA GLY A 149 12.16 -6.32 -7.85
C GLY A 149 13.11 -7.50 -7.69
N GLN A 150 13.29 -7.98 -6.46
CA GLN A 150 14.07 -9.19 -6.19
C GLN A 150 13.45 -10.42 -6.87
N ALA A 151 12.14 -10.61 -6.76
CA ALA A 151 11.44 -11.73 -7.40
C ALA A 151 11.58 -11.69 -8.94
N ALA A 152 11.39 -10.53 -9.54
CA ALA A 152 11.57 -10.34 -10.99
C ALA A 152 13.02 -10.64 -11.43
N ALA A 153 13.99 -10.17 -10.67
CA ALA A 153 15.40 -10.38 -10.98
C ALA A 153 15.85 -11.83 -10.75
N GLU A 154 15.38 -12.51 -9.71
CA GLU A 154 15.65 -13.95 -9.52
C GLU A 154 15.07 -14.80 -10.67
N HIS A 155 13.90 -14.42 -11.19
CA HIS A 155 13.35 -15.04 -12.38
C HIS A 155 14.28 -14.81 -13.60
N ALA A 156 14.70 -13.58 -13.87
CA ALA A 156 15.65 -13.26 -14.93
C ALA A 156 16.99 -14.00 -14.80
N LYS A 157 17.50 -14.07 -13.57
CA LYS A 157 18.76 -14.78 -13.24
C LYS A 157 18.64 -16.29 -13.48
N ALA A 158 17.52 -16.90 -13.14
CA ALA A 158 17.26 -18.33 -13.41
C ALA A 158 17.28 -18.64 -14.93
N LEU A 159 16.91 -17.64 -15.76
CA LEU A 159 16.99 -17.71 -17.22
C LEU A 159 18.35 -17.28 -17.79
N GLY A 160 19.31 -16.87 -16.94
CA GLY A 160 20.63 -16.39 -17.38
C GLY A 160 20.60 -15.02 -18.05
N ARG A 161 19.61 -14.15 -17.73
CA ARG A 161 19.34 -12.88 -18.42
C ARG A 161 19.78 -11.63 -17.65
N CYS A 162 20.43 -11.75 -16.47
CA CYS A 162 20.86 -10.59 -15.69
C CYS A 162 21.72 -9.58 -16.47
N ASP A 163 22.54 -10.04 -17.42
CA ASP A 163 23.45 -9.17 -18.18
C ASP A 163 22.74 -8.29 -19.21
N ASP A 164 21.51 -8.61 -19.59
CA ASP A 164 20.73 -7.86 -20.60
C ASP A 164 19.37 -7.34 -20.07
N VAL A 165 19.19 -7.28 -18.75
CA VAL A 165 17.99 -6.71 -18.13
C VAL A 165 17.85 -5.23 -18.47
N SER A 166 16.63 -4.84 -18.82
CA SER A 166 16.14 -3.45 -18.88
C SER A 166 14.95 -3.31 -17.92
N VAL A 167 14.88 -2.22 -17.16
CA VAL A 167 13.81 -1.97 -16.21
C VAL A 167 12.93 -0.83 -16.68
N LEU A 168 11.61 -1.04 -16.62
CA LEU A 168 10.61 0.00 -16.84
C LEU A 168 9.69 0.11 -15.63
N VAL A 169 9.55 1.31 -15.08
CA VAL A 169 8.62 1.60 -13.98
C VAL A 169 7.56 2.61 -14.41
N GLY A 170 6.31 2.32 -14.07
CA GLY A 170 5.17 3.21 -14.33
C GLY A 170 4.93 4.16 -13.15
N ILE A 171 5.30 5.44 -13.29
CA ILE A 171 5.20 6.44 -12.23
C ILE A 171 3.83 7.15 -12.23
N ASN A 172 3.39 7.60 -11.04
CA ASN A 172 2.28 8.54 -10.89
C ASN A 172 2.58 9.56 -9.78
N PRO A 173 3.22 10.70 -10.10
CA PRO A 173 3.51 11.74 -9.11
C PRO A 173 2.26 12.30 -8.41
N GLY A 174 1.09 12.19 -9.03
CA GLY A 174 -0.19 12.63 -8.45
C GLY A 174 -0.63 11.85 -7.22
N GLU A 175 -0.17 10.60 -7.07
CA GLU A 175 -0.46 9.76 -5.90
C GLU A 175 0.58 9.92 -4.76
N GLY A 176 1.51 10.85 -4.91
CA GLY A 176 2.46 11.22 -3.88
C GLY A 176 3.71 10.33 -3.81
N ASP A 177 4.60 10.67 -2.87
CA ASP A 177 5.91 10.01 -2.77
C ASP A 177 5.79 8.56 -2.33
N ALA A 178 4.91 8.24 -1.38
CA ALA A 178 4.73 6.89 -0.85
C ALA A 178 4.42 5.85 -1.95
N ALA A 179 3.49 6.15 -2.85
CA ALA A 179 3.18 5.25 -3.96
C ALA A 179 4.37 5.08 -4.92
N ASN A 180 5.16 6.13 -5.12
CA ASN A 180 6.32 6.10 -6.01
C ASN A 180 7.58 5.47 -5.37
N GLU A 181 7.64 5.36 -4.03
CA GLU A 181 8.71 4.62 -3.34
C GLU A 181 8.73 3.13 -3.70
N ARG A 182 7.58 2.54 -4.06
CA ARG A 182 7.48 1.17 -4.59
C ARG A 182 8.40 0.97 -5.79
N LEU A 183 8.50 1.97 -6.63
CA LEU A 183 9.26 1.92 -7.89
C LEU A 183 10.75 2.02 -7.66
N SER A 184 11.20 2.87 -6.74
CA SER A 184 12.61 2.92 -6.34
C SER A 184 13.04 1.62 -5.66
N GLY A 185 12.20 1.08 -4.75
CA GLY A 185 12.41 -0.23 -4.16
C GLY A 185 12.53 -1.35 -5.20
N PHE A 186 11.66 -1.34 -6.23
CA PHE A 186 11.72 -2.33 -7.31
C PHE A 186 13.05 -2.29 -8.07
N VAL A 187 13.50 -1.09 -8.46
CA VAL A 187 14.79 -0.91 -9.15
C VAL A 187 15.95 -1.42 -8.28
N ASP A 188 15.94 -1.06 -6.99
CA ASP A 188 16.99 -1.50 -6.06
C ASP A 188 16.93 -3.02 -5.82
N GLY A 189 15.74 -3.59 -5.76
CA GLY A 189 15.53 -5.04 -5.69
C GLY A 189 16.15 -5.76 -6.89
N VAL A 190 15.92 -5.26 -8.10
CA VAL A 190 16.56 -5.80 -9.32
C VAL A 190 18.07 -5.71 -9.22
N GLN A 191 18.61 -4.56 -8.83
CA GLN A 191 20.05 -4.35 -8.73
C GLN A 191 20.70 -5.18 -7.62
N THR A 192 19.96 -5.49 -6.56
CA THR A 192 20.45 -6.37 -5.47
C THR A 192 20.76 -7.78 -5.99
N VAL A 193 19.99 -8.28 -6.96
CA VAL A 193 20.12 -9.64 -7.48
C VAL A 193 21.02 -9.70 -8.72
N CYS A 194 20.79 -8.80 -9.69
CA CYS A 194 21.50 -8.80 -10.98
C CYS A 194 22.71 -7.87 -11.01
N GLY A 195 22.98 -7.11 -9.95
CA GLY A 195 24.05 -6.10 -9.91
C GLY A 195 23.58 -4.75 -10.45
N ALA A 196 24.44 -3.74 -10.31
CA ALA A 196 24.14 -2.38 -10.74
C ALA A 196 23.84 -2.29 -12.24
N LEU A 197 22.71 -1.69 -12.58
CA LEU A 197 22.30 -1.47 -13.97
C LEU A 197 22.83 -0.14 -14.51
N PRO A 198 23.25 -0.08 -15.78
CA PRO A 198 23.50 1.18 -16.47
C PRO A 198 22.23 2.06 -16.46
N LYS A 199 22.38 3.37 -16.33
CA LYS A 199 21.24 4.30 -16.26
C LYS A 199 20.33 4.26 -17.48
N ASP A 200 20.89 4.00 -18.65
CA ASP A 200 20.16 3.89 -19.91
C ASP A 200 19.34 2.58 -20.04
N ARG A 201 19.46 1.69 -19.06
CA ARG A 201 18.63 0.49 -18.95
C ARG A 201 17.51 0.64 -17.90
N ILE A 202 17.36 1.80 -17.26
CA ILE A 202 16.28 2.10 -16.32
C ILE A 202 15.47 3.23 -16.91
N SER A 203 14.20 3.01 -17.12
CA SER A 203 13.24 3.98 -17.67
C SER A 203 12.06 4.15 -16.71
N ASP A 204 11.50 5.35 -16.70
CA ASP A 204 10.23 5.67 -16.06
C ASP A 204 9.26 6.28 -17.08
N GLU A 205 7.99 5.89 -16.99
CA GLU A 205 6.91 6.40 -17.83
C GLU A 205 5.70 6.81 -17.00
N LEU A 206 5.06 7.91 -17.37
CA LEU A 206 3.89 8.42 -16.66
C LEU A 206 2.64 7.58 -16.96
N ILE A 207 2.09 6.94 -15.94
CA ILE A 207 0.84 6.16 -16.01
C ILE A 207 -0.13 6.70 -14.95
N ASP A 208 -0.79 7.83 -15.23
CA ASP A 208 -1.58 8.61 -14.28
C ASP A 208 -3.08 8.32 -14.26
N ALA A 209 -3.63 7.67 -15.31
CA ALA A 209 -5.06 7.32 -15.36
C ALA A 209 -5.44 6.11 -14.48
N GLY A 210 -4.46 5.34 -13.98
CA GLY A 210 -4.72 4.21 -13.09
C GLY A 210 -5.38 3.00 -13.77
N THR A 211 -5.30 2.88 -15.08
CA THR A 211 -5.99 1.84 -15.84
C THR A 211 -5.04 0.89 -16.56
N THR A 212 -5.48 -0.37 -16.68
CA THR A 212 -4.79 -1.40 -17.46
C THR A 212 -4.58 -0.95 -18.92
N ASP A 213 -5.57 -0.30 -19.54
CA ASP A 213 -5.51 0.13 -20.94
C ASP A 213 -4.46 1.22 -21.18
N GLN A 214 -4.33 2.19 -20.25
CA GLN A 214 -3.29 3.21 -20.37
C GLN A 214 -1.91 2.58 -20.23
N ALA A 215 -1.71 1.71 -19.23
CA ALA A 215 -0.44 1.03 -19.02
C ALA A 215 -0.05 0.14 -20.23
N LEU A 216 -1.01 -0.57 -20.82
CA LEU A 216 -0.82 -1.33 -22.05
C LEU A 216 -0.33 -0.42 -23.19
N THR A 217 -0.97 0.73 -23.39
CA THR A 217 -0.62 1.68 -24.47
C THR A 217 0.79 2.22 -24.26
N ILE A 218 1.08 2.75 -23.06
CA ILE A 218 2.39 3.36 -22.75
C ILE A 218 3.51 2.34 -22.87
N MET A 219 3.33 1.14 -22.34
CA MET A 219 4.31 0.07 -22.46
C MET A 219 4.52 -0.35 -23.91
N THR A 220 3.47 -0.40 -24.75
CA THR A 220 3.57 -0.70 -26.19
C THR A 220 4.39 0.37 -26.93
N ASP A 221 4.16 1.64 -26.61
CA ASP A 221 4.91 2.76 -27.18
C ASP A 221 6.39 2.71 -26.76
N TRP A 222 6.64 2.43 -25.48
CA TRP A 222 8.00 2.26 -24.97
C TRP A 222 8.73 1.09 -25.65
N LEU A 223 8.10 -0.07 -25.81
CA LEU A 223 8.67 -1.24 -26.51
C LEU A 223 9.00 -0.94 -27.96
N THR A 224 8.18 -0.11 -28.62
CA THR A 224 8.41 0.33 -30.00
C THR A 224 9.61 1.28 -30.08
N ALA A 225 9.75 2.18 -29.12
CA ALA A 225 10.87 3.12 -29.05
C ALA A 225 12.20 2.44 -28.64
N HIS A 226 12.12 1.30 -27.94
CA HIS A 226 13.28 0.56 -27.44
C HIS A 226 13.37 -0.87 -28.01
N PRO A 227 13.54 -1.02 -29.35
CA PRO A 227 13.56 -2.34 -30.00
C PRO A 227 14.76 -3.21 -29.57
N SER A 228 15.81 -2.59 -29.03
CA SER A 228 17.03 -3.27 -28.56
C SER A 228 17.03 -3.55 -27.05
N ALA A 229 15.99 -3.16 -26.31
CA ALA A 229 15.87 -3.54 -24.91
C ALA A 229 15.86 -5.06 -24.79
N GLY A 230 16.69 -5.59 -23.88
CA GLY A 230 16.85 -7.04 -23.68
C GLY A 230 15.68 -7.67 -22.94
N TYR A 231 15.97 -8.36 -21.83
CA TYR A 231 14.92 -8.91 -20.96
C TYR A 231 14.29 -7.80 -20.13
N VAL A 232 13.00 -7.54 -20.30
CA VAL A 232 12.32 -6.40 -19.65
C VAL A 232 11.73 -6.84 -18.32
N LEU A 233 12.11 -6.13 -17.25
CA LEU A 233 11.47 -6.22 -15.95
C LEU A 233 10.63 -4.96 -15.70
N ALA A 234 9.34 -5.12 -15.51
CA ALA A 234 8.42 -3.99 -15.41
C ALA A 234 7.58 -4.05 -14.14
N THR A 235 7.23 -2.88 -13.62
CA THR A 235 6.23 -2.70 -12.56
C THR A 235 5.61 -1.31 -12.64
N ALA A 236 4.52 -1.14 -11.94
CA ALA A 236 3.92 0.16 -11.68
C ALA A 236 3.45 0.21 -10.21
N ILE A 237 2.76 1.27 -9.83
CA ILE A 237 2.37 1.46 -8.43
C ILE A 237 1.24 0.52 -7.95
N ASP A 238 0.57 -0.20 -8.85
CA ASP A 238 -0.51 -1.15 -8.56
C ASP A 238 -0.63 -2.29 -9.57
N ASP A 239 -1.51 -3.26 -9.27
CA ASP A 239 -1.74 -4.43 -10.12
C ASP A 239 -2.38 -4.11 -11.48
N PRO A 240 -3.41 -3.23 -11.60
CA PRO A 240 -4.00 -2.91 -12.90
C PRO A 240 -2.98 -2.39 -13.92
N ARG A 241 -2.08 -1.50 -13.47
CA ARG A 241 -1.02 -0.96 -14.32
C ARG A 241 0.03 -2.02 -14.63
N GLY A 242 0.49 -2.77 -13.62
CA GLY A 242 1.43 -3.88 -13.81
C GLY A 242 0.90 -4.93 -14.79
N PHE A 243 -0.39 -5.27 -14.72
CA PHE A 243 -1.04 -6.18 -15.64
C PHE A 243 -1.15 -5.59 -17.07
N GLY A 244 -1.40 -4.29 -17.20
CA GLY A 244 -1.36 -3.62 -18.51
C GLY A 244 0.02 -3.72 -19.17
N MET A 245 1.09 -3.53 -18.38
CA MET A 245 2.47 -3.69 -18.88
C MET A 245 2.78 -5.13 -19.29
N SER A 246 2.34 -6.13 -18.54
CA SER A 246 2.52 -7.54 -18.90
C SER A 246 1.80 -7.89 -20.20
N ASN A 247 0.57 -7.41 -20.38
CA ASN A 247 -0.19 -7.62 -21.61
C ASN A 247 0.52 -7.02 -22.85
N ALA A 248 1.18 -5.87 -22.69
CA ALA A 248 1.96 -5.28 -23.77
C ALA A 248 3.17 -6.16 -24.18
N LEU A 249 3.87 -6.72 -23.19
CA LEU A 249 4.96 -7.69 -23.44
C LEU A 249 4.45 -8.91 -24.21
N ALA A 250 3.36 -9.51 -23.75
CA ALA A 250 2.73 -10.67 -24.37
C ALA A 250 2.31 -10.38 -25.82
N GLN A 251 1.61 -9.27 -26.06
CA GLN A 251 1.15 -8.88 -27.40
C GLN A 251 2.29 -8.57 -28.38
N ALA A 252 3.36 -7.96 -27.87
CA ALA A 252 4.56 -7.65 -28.68
C ALA A 252 5.48 -8.87 -28.87
N GLY A 253 5.24 -9.99 -28.19
CA GLY A 253 6.13 -11.15 -28.18
C GLY A 253 7.53 -10.81 -27.68
N ARG A 254 7.62 -9.91 -26.68
CA ARG A 254 8.89 -9.45 -26.11
C ARG A 254 9.24 -10.24 -24.84
N ASP A 255 10.52 -10.58 -24.73
CA ASP A 255 11.06 -11.24 -23.56
C ASP A 255 11.00 -10.31 -22.35
N GLY A 256 10.40 -10.79 -21.27
CA GLY A 256 10.31 -10.04 -20.02
C GLY A 256 9.11 -10.43 -19.18
N VAL A 257 9.02 -9.85 -17.99
CA VAL A 257 7.89 -10.04 -17.08
C VAL A 257 7.53 -8.71 -16.41
N ALA A 258 6.26 -8.61 -16.00
CA ALA A 258 5.82 -7.56 -15.09
C ALA A 258 5.42 -8.16 -13.74
N VAL A 259 5.55 -7.33 -12.70
CA VAL A 259 5.13 -7.62 -11.32
C VAL A 259 4.05 -6.64 -10.91
N GLY A 260 2.97 -7.16 -10.32
CA GLY A 260 1.93 -6.36 -9.70
C GLY A 260 2.28 -5.97 -8.26
N ILE A 261 1.65 -4.92 -7.76
CA ILE A 261 1.78 -4.48 -6.38
C ILE A 261 0.39 -4.25 -5.78
N GLY A 262 0.09 -4.97 -4.71
CA GLY A 262 -1.18 -4.95 -3.99
C GLY A 262 -1.78 -6.35 -3.83
N CYS A 263 -1.71 -7.20 -4.85
CA CYS A 263 -2.45 -8.44 -4.99
C CYS A 263 -3.97 -8.22 -4.85
N ASP A 264 -4.49 -7.26 -5.62
CA ASP A 264 -5.93 -7.09 -5.80
C ASP A 264 -6.53 -8.21 -6.68
N ASP A 265 -7.84 -8.15 -6.95
CA ASP A 265 -8.52 -9.16 -7.77
C ASP A 265 -7.88 -9.36 -9.14
N ILE A 266 -7.36 -8.28 -9.75
CA ILE A 266 -6.66 -8.32 -11.06
C ILE A 266 -5.32 -9.02 -10.89
N GLY A 267 -4.53 -8.63 -9.90
CA GLY A 267 -3.23 -9.20 -9.60
C GLY A 267 -3.32 -10.68 -9.24
N VAL A 268 -4.29 -11.05 -8.41
CA VAL A 268 -4.55 -12.44 -8.02
C VAL A 268 -4.95 -13.29 -9.24
N ALA A 269 -5.89 -12.81 -10.05
CA ALA A 269 -6.33 -13.53 -11.26
C ALA A 269 -5.19 -13.67 -12.28
N ALA A 270 -4.41 -12.61 -12.50
CA ALA A 270 -3.27 -12.62 -13.41
C ALA A 270 -2.16 -13.58 -12.95
N THR A 271 -1.89 -13.62 -11.62
CA THR A 271 -0.88 -14.50 -11.01
C THR A 271 -1.21 -15.99 -11.17
N ARG A 272 -2.49 -16.36 -11.20
CA ARG A 272 -2.93 -17.76 -11.45
C ARG A 272 -2.68 -18.24 -12.88
N THR A 273 -2.57 -17.30 -13.81
CA THR A 273 -2.25 -17.63 -15.20
C THR A 273 -0.76 -17.92 -15.34
N PRO A 274 -0.34 -18.98 -16.05
CA PRO A 274 1.08 -19.23 -16.28
C PRO A 274 1.81 -18.02 -16.89
N VAL A 275 3.00 -17.72 -16.39
CA VAL A 275 3.78 -16.54 -16.82
C VAL A 275 4.10 -16.56 -18.31
N GLU A 276 4.19 -17.74 -18.92
CA GLU A 276 4.43 -17.93 -20.34
C GLU A 276 3.25 -17.49 -21.22
N GLU A 277 2.05 -17.33 -20.62
CA GLU A 277 0.84 -16.95 -21.34
C GLU A 277 0.57 -15.44 -21.27
N ASN A 278 0.95 -14.78 -20.14
CA ASN A 278 0.57 -13.40 -19.88
C ASN A 278 1.75 -12.47 -19.51
N ASN A 279 2.98 -12.98 -19.39
CA ASN A 279 4.16 -12.25 -18.92
C ASN A 279 3.98 -11.59 -17.51
N PHE A 280 2.98 -12.02 -16.72
CA PHE A 280 2.75 -11.54 -15.35
C PHE A 280 3.35 -12.54 -14.37
N LEU A 281 4.44 -12.15 -13.69
CA LEU A 281 5.21 -13.07 -12.84
C LEU A 281 4.48 -13.39 -11.54
N GLY A 282 3.76 -12.42 -11.02
CA GLY A 282 3.06 -12.46 -9.75
C GLY A 282 2.85 -11.08 -9.18
N CYS A 283 2.35 -11.02 -7.95
CA CYS A 283 2.10 -9.76 -7.27
C CYS A 283 2.68 -9.72 -5.85
N VAL A 284 2.94 -8.54 -5.33
CA VAL A 284 3.36 -8.32 -3.94
C VAL A 284 2.14 -8.04 -3.08
N ALA A 285 1.82 -8.95 -2.15
CA ALA A 285 0.62 -8.85 -1.34
C ALA A 285 0.72 -7.77 -0.26
N TYR A 286 -0.36 -7.01 -0.11
CA TYR A 286 -0.53 -5.97 0.91
C TYR A 286 -1.47 -6.38 2.03
N PHE A 287 -2.25 -7.44 1.84
CA PHE A 287 -3.18 -7.99 2.84
C PHE A 287 -4.16 -6.95 3.41
N PRO A 288 -4.97 -6.27 2.57
CA PRO A 288 -5.90 -5.25 3.04
C PRO A 288 -6.87 -5.77 4.12
N GLU A 289 -7.20 -7.06 4.09
CA GLU A 289 -8.03 -7.73 5.08
C GLU A 289 -7.39 -7.82 6.48
N LYS A 290 -6.08 -7.57 6.62
CA LYS A 290 -5.38 -7.55 7.90
C LYS A 290 -5.30 -6.16 8.51
N TYR A 291 -5.45 -5.09 7.73
CA TYR A 291 -5.36 -3.72 8.24
C TYR A 291 -6.27 -3.46 9.44
N PRO A 292 -7.56 -3.89 9.45
CA PRO A 292 -8.42 -3.69 10.60
C PRO A 292 -7.97 -4.41 11.87
N ASP A 293 -7.29 -5.57 11.77
CA ASP A 293 -6.75 -6.27 12.92
C ASP A 293 -5.69 -5.42 13.63
N TYR A 294 -4.82 -4.76 12.85
CA TYR A 294 -3.84 -3.79 13.37
C TYR A 294 -4.51 -2.53 13.89
N ALA A 295 -5.41 -1.93 13.11
CA ALA A 295 -6.07 -0.69 13.48
C ALA A 295 -6.87 -0.81 14.79
N VAL A 296 -7.64 -1.90 14.97
CA VAL A 296 -8.41 -2.14 16.20
C VAL A 296 -7.48 -2.39 17.39
N SER A 297 -6.35 -3.07 17.17
CA SER A 297 -5.35 -3.29 18.22
C SER A 297 -4.68 -1.98 18.66
N ILE A 298 -4.30 -1.13 17.69
CA ILE A 298 -3.75 0.21 17.94
C ILE A 298 -4.78 1.09 18.64
N ALA A 299 -6.06 1.06 18.20
CA ALA A 299 -7.15 1.78 18.87
C ALA A 299 -7.31 1.37 20.34
N ALA A 300 -7.23 0.06 20.63
CA ALA A 300 -7.28 -0.45 22.00
C ALA A 300 -6.10 0.08 22.84
N ASP A 301 -4.88 0.03 22.30
CA ASP A 301 -3.70 0.54 22.99
C ASP A 301 -3.83 2.04 23.28
N ILE A 302 -4.25 2.85 22.29
CA ILE A 302 -4.46 4.29 22.48
C ILE A 302 -5.51 4.59 23.54
N LEU A 303 -6.68 3.94 23.49
CA LEU A 303 -7.80 4.21 24.39
C LEU A 303 -7.54 3.73 25.83
N GLU A 304 -6.63 2.79 26.01
CA GLU A 304 -6.18 2.32 27.33
C GLU A 304 -4.97 3.11 27.86
N GLY A 305 -4.49 4.12 27.13
CA GLY A 305 -3.32 4.94 27.50
C GLY A 305 -1.98 4.21 27.33
N GLY A 306 -1.97 3.19 26.47
CA GLY A 306 -0.77 2.49 26.08
C GLY A 306 0.10 3.30 25.11
N SER A 307 1.23 2.72 24.71
CA SER A 307 2.12 3.30 23.71
C SER A 307 2.17 2.44 22.45
N VAL A 308 2.21 3.11 21.30
CA VAL A 308 2.24 2.48 19.98
C VAL A 308 3.42 3.02 19.17
N PRO A 309 4.01 2.26 18.21
CA PRO A 309 4.96 2.82 17.27
C PRO A 309 4.33 3.96 16.48
N GLN A 310 5.11 4.97 16.12
CA GLN A 310 4.67 6.03 15.22
C GLN A 310 4.25 5.47 13.86
N GLU A 311 4.97 4.45 13.42
CA GLU A 311 4.73 3.78 12.15
C GLU A 311 4.55 2.28 12.38
N VAL A 312 3.46 1.75 11.88
CA VAL A 312 3.12 0.32 11.90
C VAL A 312 3.01 -0.15 10.45
N HIS A 313 3.90 -1.04 10.06
CA HIS A 313 3.94 -1.59 8.73
C HIS A 313 3.46 -3.03 8.72
N LEU A 314 2.70 -3.38 7.67
CA LEU A 314 2.35 -4.76 7.39
C LEU A 314 3.48 -5.44 6.61
N ASP A 315 3.63 -6.74 6.80
CA ASP A 315 4.59 -7.53 6.02
C ASP A 315 4.15 -7.65 4.56
N HIS A 316 5.13 -7.68 3.66
CA HIS A 316 4.92 -7.88 2.23
C HIS A 316 5.50 -9.20 1.78
N VAL A 317 4.74 -9.92 0.96
CA VAL A 317 5.14 -11.21 0.40
C VAL A 317 4.89 -11.21 -1.09
N PHE A 318 5.90 -11.61 -1.88
CA PHE A 318 5.68 -11.90 -3.29
C PHE A 318 4.94 -13.23 -3.46
N LEU A 319 3.81 -13.19 -4.16
CA LEU A 319 3.01 -14.36 -4.50
C LEU A 319 3.16 -14.67 -6.00
N SER A 320 3.50 -15.91 -6.27
CA SER A 320 3.58 -16.47 -7.62
C SER A 320 2.44 -17.45 -7.88
N ALA A 321 2.32 -17.95 -9.10
CA ALA A 321 1.37 -19.02 -9.43
C ALA A 321 1.47 -20.25 -8.52
N ALA A 322 2.65 -20.49 -7.92
CA ALA A 322 2.86 -21.62 -7.02
C ALA A 322 2.36 -21.38 -5.58
N SER A 323 2.17 -20.13 -5.17
CA SER A 323 1.85 -19.74 -3.78
C SER A 323 0.56 -18.93 -3.63
N ILE A 324 -0.03 -18.47 -4.73
CA ILE A 324 -1.19 -17.56 -4.68
C ILE A 324 -2.40 -18.21 -4.02
N ASP A 325 -2.67 -19.48 -4.28
CA ASP A 325 -3.82 -20.18 -3.74
C ASP A 325 -3.66 -20.59 -2.26
N ASP A 326 -2.44 -20.56 -1.73
CA ASP A 326 -2.18 -20.75 -0.29
C ASP A 326 -2.67 -19.54 0.53
N VAL A 327 -2.69 -18.36 -0.10
CA VAL A 327 -3.07 -17.08 0.53
C VAL A 327 -4.45 -16.63 0.10
N TYR A 328 -4.75 -16.72 -1.19
CA TYR A 328 -6.03 -16.36 -1.80
C TYR A 328 -6.61 -17.60 -2.48
N PRO A 329 -7.32 -18.50 -1.75
CA PRO A 329 -7.89 -19.71 -2.32
C PRO A 329 -8.84 -19.41 -3.49
N ALA A 330 -8.81 -20.24 -4.54
CA ALA A 330 -9.81 -20.17 -5.59
C ALA A 330 -11.20 -20.54 -5.01
N GLU A 331 -12.23 -19.74 -5.35
CA GLU A 331 -13.62 -20.01 -4.94
C GLU A 331 -14.19 -21.30 -5.56
#